data_eb6346f73ed1f49535497e27ee107357
#
_entry.id   eb6346f73ed1f49535497e27ee107357
#
_cell.length_a   1.000
_cell.length_b   1.000
_cell.length_c   1.000
_cell.angle_alpha   90.00
_cell.angle_beta   90.00
_cell.angle_gamma   90.00
#
_symmetry.space_group_name_H-M   'P 1'
#
loop_
_entity.id
_entity.type
_entity.pdbx_description
1 polymer ?
#
loop_
_entity_poly.entity_id
_entity_poly.type
_entity_poly.pdbx_seq_one_letter_code
_entity_poly.pdbx_strand_id
1 'polypeptide(L)'
;MTELLALVGGVLGPFLVLLLLVVPLIVVHELGHLAVARRRGIAVEEFGIGFPPRVAVLHRGARTLLTLNALPFGGFVRMAGATEGSSEPDGWERASLTSKVLVMLAGVVVNLLVAFALMFVLAGPLAERGELLLADVQPGSPAANAGILPGERISSLNGVPFDRFETPLVGLREAAGTDVQLTVLSSASVPREITLRLRTIEEAAGQGVLGISIADLLPAGPLERPVTDVVRLAAERTLEAGGAIIGGLADLFSAPFRSA
;
A
#
# COMPACT_ATOMS: atom_id res chain seq x y z
N MET A 1 6.44 9.08 36.91
CA MET A 1 5.26 8.29 36.55
C MET A 1 4.63 8.74 35.22
N THR A 2 4.43 10.05 35.04
CA THR A 2 3.91 10.65 33.78
C THR A 2 4.82 10.43 32.58
N GLU A 3 6.14 10.56 32.71
CA GLU A 3 7.10 10.31 31.63
C GLU A 3 7.17 8.84 31.20
N LEU A 4 7.06 7.92 32.17
CA LEU A 4 7.00 6.49 31.88
C LEU A 4 5.72 6.13 31.14
N LEU A 5 4.58 6.71 31.52
CA LEU A 5 3.30 6.53 30.81
C LEU A 5 3.32 7.13 29.40
N ALA A 6 3.98 8.28 29.21
CA ALA A 6 4.17 8.89 27.91
C ALA A 6 5.10 8.05 27.01
N LEU A 7 6.19 7.51 27.57
CA LEU A 7 7.12 6.62 26.86
C LEU A 7 6.42 5.32 26.45
N VAL A 8 5.70 4.69 27.39
CA VAL A 8 4.94 3.47 27.13
C VAL A 8 3.84 3.70 26.07
N GLY A 9 3.11 4.83 26.18
CA GLY A 9 2.10 5.19 25.18
C GLY A 9 2.71 5.50 23.80
N GLY A 10 3.86 6.17 23.77
CA GLY A 10 4.57 6.51 22.54
C GLY A 10 5.14 5.29 21.78
N VAL A 11 5.45 4.20 22.48
CA VAL A 11 5.97 2.96 21.86
C VAL A 11 4.86 1.92 21.69
N LEU A 12 4.03 1.74 22.71
CA LEU A 12 3.01 0.70 22.72
C LEU A 12 1.89 0.96 21.68
N GLY A 13 1.49 2.23 21.50
CA GLY A 13 0.46 2.61 20.55
C GLY A 13 0.83 2.22 19.10
N PRO A 14 1.95 2.72 18.54
CA PRO A 14 2.42 2.35 17.21
C PRO A 14 2.65 0.84 17.05
N PHE A 15 3.15 0.18 18.10
CA PHE A 15 3.36 -1.26 18.11
C PHE A 15 2.06 -2.05 18.01
N LEU A 16 1.02 -1.67 18.75
CA LEU A 16 -0.31 -2.29 18.66
C LEU A 16 -0.96 -2.05 17.30
N VAL A 17 -0.80 -0.85 16.72
CA VAL A 17 -1.27 -0.57 15.36
C VAL A 17 -0.55 -1.46 14.34
N LEU A 18 0.77 -1.62 14.46
CA LEU A 18 1.54 -2.52 13.60
C LEU A 18 1.03 -3.96 13.71
N LEU A 19 0.82 -4.48 14.92
CA LEU A 19 0.26 -5.82 15.11
C LEU A 19 -1.13 -5.95 14.51
N LEU A 20 -1.99 -4.95 14.69
CA LEU A 20 -3.35 -4.94 14.16
C LEU A 20 -3.36 -5.02 12.62
N LEU A 21 -2.37 -4.44 11.95
CA LEU A 21 -2.24 -4.46 10.49
C LEU A 21 -1.57 -5.74 10.00
N VAL A 22 -0.47 -6.16 10.63
CA VAL A 22 0.39 -7.25 10.16
C VAL A 22 -0.20 -8.62 10.48
N VAL A 23 -0.77 -8.81 11.68
CA VAL A 23 -1.29 -10.14 12.09
C VAL A 23 -2.42 -10.63 11.19
N PRO A 24 -3.46 -9.84 10.86
CA PRO A 24 -4.49 -10.27 9.90
C PRO A 24 -3.91 -10.63 8.53
N LEU A 25 -2.93 -9.86 8.03
CA LEU A 25 -2.29 -10.11 6.75
C LEU A 25 -1.54 -11.47 6.75
N ILE A 26 -0.82 -11.78 7.84
CA ILE A 26 -0.16 -13.08 7.99
C ILE A 26 -1.19 -14.20 8.09
N VAL A 27 -2.25 -14.03 8.88
CA VAL A 27 -3.31 -15.06 9.00
C VAL A 27 -3.93 -15.34 7.63
N VAL A 28 -4.21 -14.32 6.83
CA VAL A 28 -4.75 -14.47 5.47
C VAL A 28 -3.73 -15.15 4.53
N HIS A 29 -2.45 -14.84 4.66
CA HIS A 29 -1.35 -15.52 3.97
C HIS A 29 -1.35 -17.03 4.26
N GLU A 30 -1.40 -17.41 5.55
CA GLU A 30 -1.45 -18.80 5.99
C GLU A 30 -2.73 -19.52 5.55
N LEU A 31 -3.87 -18.81 5.49
CA LEU A 31 -5.12 -19.32 4.92
C LEU A 31 -4.96 -19.68 3.44
N GLY A 32 -4.15 -18.93 2.70
CA GLY A 32 -3.78 -19.27 1.32
C GLY A 32 -3.11 -20.63 1.22
N HIS A 33 -2.09 -20.88 2.04
CA HIS A 33 -1.41 -22.17 2.11
C HIS A 33 -2.37 -23.30 2.50
N LEU A 34 -3.18 -23.09 3.54
CA LEU A 34 -4.18 -24.05 3.99
C LEU A 34 -5.18 -24.41 2.87
N ALA A 35 -5.71 -23.40 2.17
CA ALA A 35 -6.72 -23.60 1.15
C ALA A 35 -6.18 -24.42 -0.04
N VAL A 36 -4.97 -24.11 -0.49
CA VAL A 36 -4.35 -24.83 -1.61
C VAL A 36 -3.87 -26.21 -1.19
N ALA A 37 -3.29 -26.38 -0.01
CA ALA A 37 -2.89 -27.69 0.51
C ALA A 37 -4.10 -28.63 0.54
N ARG A 38 -5.22 -28.21 1.12
CA ARG A 38 -6.46 -29.00 1.17
C ARG A 38 -7.01 -29.34 -0.24
N ARG A 39 -7.02 -28.37 -1.17
CA ARG A 39 -7.45 -28.62 -2.56
C ARG A 39 -6.55 -29.59 -3.31
N ARG A 40 -5.27 -29.68 -2.93
CA ARG A 40 -4.29 -30.61 -3.50
C ARG A 40 -4.24 -31.95 -2.77
N GLY A 41 -5.11 -32.17 -1.78
CA GLY A 41 -5.18 -33.41 -1.04
C GLY A 41 -4.08 -33.61 0.01
N ILE A 42 -3.36 -32.52 0.33
CA ILE A 42 -2.32 -32.56 1.37
C ILE A 42 -2.98 -32.35 2.72
N ALA A 43 -2.81 -33.29 3.64
CA ALA A 43 -3.35 -33.23 4.97
C ALA A 43 -2.68 -32.13 5.79
N VAL A 44 -3.50 -31.33 6.49
CA VAL A 44 -3.04 -30.27 7.40
C VAL A 44 -3.44 -30.63 8.82
N GLU A 45 -2.43 -30.76 9.68
CA GLU A 45 -2.62 -31.13 11.10
C GLU A 45 -3.01 -29.95 11.97
N GLU A 46 -2.39 -28.79 11.72
CA GLU A 46 -2.61 -27.61 12.55
C GLU A 46 -2.52 -26.31 11.72
N PHE A 47 -3.46 -25.42 12.00
CA PHE A 47 -3.43 -24.02 11.62
C PHE A 47 -3.26 -23.20 12.88
N GLY A 48 -2.11 -22.56 13.05
CA GLY A 48 -1.80 -21.76 14.24
C GLY A 48 -1.85 -20.27 13.98
N ILE A 49 -2.59 -19.55 14.81
CA ILE A 49 -2.52 -18.09 14.89
C ILE A 49 -1.48 -17.76 15.97
N GLY A 50 -0.42 -17.05 15.58
CA GLY A 50 0.75 -16.83 16.45
C GLY A 50 1.69 -18.04 16.49
N PHE A 51 2.87 -17.87 17.11
CA PHE A 51 3.85 -18.93 17.31
C PHE A 51 3.80 -19.51 18.72
N PRO A 52 4.19 -20.79 18.91
CA PRO A 52 4.21 -21.46 20.20
C PRO A 52 4.87 -20.66 21.33
N PRO A 53 4.48 -20.91 22.58
CA PRO A 53 3.66 -22.02 23.06
C PRO A 53 2.15 -21.85 22.82
N ARG A 54 1.44 -22.98 22.66
CA ARG A 54 -0.02 -23.00 22.47
C ARG A 54 -0.75 -22.51 23.72
N VAL A 55 -1.62 -21.53 23.55
CA VAL A 55 -2.49 -20.99 24.62
C VAL A 55 -3.85 -21.67 24.61
N ALA A 56 -4.45 -21.83 23.42
CA ALA A 56 -5.78 -22.41 23.30
C ALA A 56 -5.96 -23.20 22.00
N VAL A 57 -6.89 -24.16 22.03
CA VAL A 57 -7.44 -24.80 20.83
C VAL A 57 -8.79 -24.16 20.57
N LEU A 58 -8.88 -23.38 19.47
CA LEU A 58 -10.09 -22.65 19.09
C LEU A 58 -11.12 -23.58 18.43
N HIS A 59 -10.63 -24.53 17.61
CA HIS A 59 -11.50 -25.48 16.93
C HIS A 59 -10.77 -26.81 16.69
N ARG A 60 -11.48 -27.91 16.83
CA ARG A 60 -11.03 -29.27 16.51
C ARG A 60 -11.80 -29.76 15.28
N GLY A 61 -11.22 -29.60 14.11
CA GLY A 61 -11.74 -30.21 12.88
C GLY A 61 -11.41 -31.70 12.81
N ALA A 62 -11.93 -32.38 11.81
CA ALA A 62 -11.70 -33.81 11.61
C ALA A 62 -10.22 -34.17 11.45
N ARG A 63 -9.42 -33.31 10.83
CA ARG A 63 -7.99 -33.52 10.54
C ARG A 63 -7.10 -32.30 10.88
N THR A 64 -7.69 -31.15 11.17
CA THR A 64 -6.93 -29.89 11.38
C THR A 64 -7.35 -29.26 12.70
N LEU A 65 -6.39 -28.97 13.56
CA LEU A 65 -6.56 -28.15 14.74
C LEU A 65 -6.41 -26.68 14.38
N LEU A 66 -7.34 -25.83 14.84
CA LEU A 66 -7.17 -24.38 14.83
C LEU A 66 -6.70 -23.95 16.22
N THR A 67 -5.52 -23.35 16.32
CA THR A 67 -4.90 -23.01 17.60
C THR A 67 -4.57 -21.53 17.71
N LEU A 68 -4.61 -21.03 18.94
CA LEU A 68 -4.09 -19.71 19.32
C LEU A 68 -2.83 -19.92 20.13
N ASN A 69 -1.78 -19.19 19.80
CA ASN A 69 -0.47 -19.30 20.39
C ASN A 69 -0.06 -17.97 21.07
N ALA A 70 0.91 -18.06 21.98
CA ALA A 70 1.28 -16.96 22.87
C ALA A 70 2.02 -15.80 22.16
N LEU A 71 2.80 -16.10 21.13
CA LEU A 71 3.55 -15.08 20.42
C LEU A 71 2.74 -14.56 19.22
N PRO A 72 2.23 -13.31 19.28
CA PRO A 72 1.30 -12.78 18.27
C PRO A 72 1.98 -12.36 16.95
N PHE A 73 3.20 -12.80 16.71
CA PHE A 73 3.99 -12.44 15.53
C PHE A 73 3.88 -13.53 14.48
N GLY A 74 2.74 -13.66 13.81
CA GLY A 74 2.66 -14.57 12.69
C GLY A 74 1.58 -15.64 12.80
N GLY A 75 1.77 -16.70 12.03
CA GLY A 75 0.95 -17.89 11.98
C GLY A 75 1.73 -19.02 11.34
N PHE A 76 1.11 -20.19 11.26
CA PHE A 76 1.71 -21.32 10.56
C PHE A 76 0.65 -22.33 10.12
N VAL A 77 0.97 -23.04 9.06
CA VAL A 77 0.26 -24.23 8.59
C VAL A 77 1.17 -25.43 8.74
N ARG A 78 0.83 -26.34 9.63
CA ARG A 78 1.56 -27.61 9.79
C ARG A 78 0.92 -28.66 8.90
N MET A 79 1.65 -29.07 7.88
CA MET A 79 1.26 -30.14 6.97
C MET A 79 1.69 -31.49 7.52
N ALA A 80 0.83 -32.49 7.38
CA ALA A 80 1.20 -33.87 7.75
C ALA A 80 2.42 -34.31 6.94
N GLY A 81 3.29 -35.08 7.57
CA GLY A 81 4.44 -35.62 6.89
C GLY A 81 5.45 -34.60 6.35
N ALA A 82 5.54 -33.43 6.97
CA ALA A 82 6.56 -32.41 6.64
C ALA A 82 7.96 -32.75 7.21
N THR A 83 8.06 -33.79 8.01
CA THR A 83 9.33 -34.28 8.57
C THR A 83 9.95 -35.31 7.62
N GLU A 84 11.24 -35.22 7.38
CA GLU A 84 11.97 -36.17 6.54
C GLU A 84 11.73 -37.63 6.95
N GLY A 85 11.46 -38.48 5.96
CA GLY A 85 11.19 -39.90 6.17
C GLY A 85 9.77 -40.25 6.59
N SER A 86 8.84 -39.28 6.58
CA SER A 86 7.43 -39.55 6.86
C SER A 86 6.79 -40.45 5.80
N SER A 87 6.02 -41.45 6.27
CA SER A 87 5.29 -42.38 5.38
C SER A 87 3.80 -42.02 5.20
N GLU A 88 3.36 -40.85 5.67
CA GLU A 88 1.99 -40.38 5.56
C GLU A 88 1.52 -40.37 4.08
N PRO A 89 0.44 -41.11 3.72
CA PRO A 89 0.01 -41.25 2.33
C PRO A 89 -0.41 -39.94 1.66
N ASP A 90 -1.03 -39.03 2.42
CA ASP A 90 -1.50 -37.71 2.04
C ASP A 90 -0.62 -36.59 2.63
N GLY A 91 0.63 -36.91 2.97
CA GLY A 91 1.59 -36.00 3.56
C GLY A 91 2.32 -35.12 2.53
N TRP A 92 2.96 -34.07 3.04
CA TRP A 92 3.77 -33.11 2.26
C TRP A 92 4.87 -33.80 1.46
N GLU A 93 5.61 -34.73 2.06
CA GLU A 93 6.72 -35.44 1.42
C GLU A 93 6.31 -36.11 0.10
N ARG A 94 5.14 -36.75 0.09
CA ARG A 94 4.60 -37.48 -1.08
C ARG A 94 3.87 -36.59 -2.08
N ALA A 95 3.63 -35.33 -1.75
CA ALA A 95 2.97 -34.41 -2.67
C ALA A 95 3.84 -34.17 -3.93
N SER A 96 3.20 -34.05 -5.08
CA SER A 96 3.87 -33.72 -6.33
C SER A 96 4.58 -32.36 -6.24
N LEU A 97 5.66 -32.19 -6.99
CA LEU A 97 6.39 -30.91 -7.05
C LEU A 97 5.45 -29.75 -7.40
N THR A 98 4.54 -29.94 -8.36
CA THR A 98 3.53 -28.93 -8.73
C THR A 98 2.65 -28.55 -7.54
N SER A 99 2.21 -29.54 -6.73
CA SER A 99 1.41 -29.26 -5.54
C SER A 99 2.20 -28.47 -4.51
N LYS A 100 3.46 -28.82 -4.28
CA LYS A 100 4.36 -28.09 -3.36
C LYS A 100 4.55 -26.64 -3.79
N VAL A 101 4.85 -26.41 -5.09
CA VAL A 101 5.02 -25.06 -5.64
C VAL A 101 3.74 -24.24 -5.52
N LEU A 102 2.57 -24.82 -5.86
CA LEU A 102 1.30 -24.12 -5.74
C LEU A 102 0.97 -23.75 -4.28
N VAL A 103 1.26 -24.64 -3.34
CA VAL A 103 1.08 -24.32 -1.91
C VAL A 103 2.04 -23.21 -1.49
N MET A 104 3.31 -23.28 -1.86
CA MET A 104 4.31 -22.26 -1.51
C MET A 104 3.94 -20.86 -2.07
N LEU A 105 3.42 -20.80 -3.28
CA LEU A 105 3.00 -19.53 -3.90
C LEU A 105 1.65 -19.01 -3.37
N ALA A 106 0.82 -19.86 -2.77
CA ALA A 106 -0.55 -19.52 -2.38
C ALA A 106 -0.62 -18.34 -1.42
N GLY A 107 0.27 -18.28 -0.43
CA GLY A 107 0.32 -17.18 0.52
C GLY A 107 0.59 -15.84 -0.15
N VAL A 108 1.58 -15.80 -1.07
CA VAL A 108 1.94 -14.60 -1.83
C VAL A 108 0.78 -14.16 -2.72
N VAL A 109 0.15 -15.09 -3.44
CA VAL A 109 -1.00 -14.79 -4.31
C VAL A 109 -2.16 -14.19 -3.51
N VAL A 110 -2.46 -14.76 -2.34
CA VAL A 110 -3.54 -14.23 -1.50
C VAL A 110 -3.20 -12.83 -0.97
N ASN A 111 -1.95 -12.57 -0.58
CA ASN A 111 -1.53 -11.22 -0.18
C ASN A 111 -1.65 -10.21 -1.32
N LEU A 112 -1.31 -10.59 -2.56
CA LEU A 112 -1.53 -9.73 -3.73
C LEU A 112 -3.02 -9.46 -3.99
N LEU A 113 -3.88 -10.46 -3.80
CA LEU A 113 -5.33 -10.26 -3.91
C LEU A 113 -5.87 -9.32 -2.83
N VAL A 114 -5.35 -9.40 -1.60
CA VAL A 114 -5.71 -8.45 -0.52
C VAL A 114 -5.21 -7.06 -0.85
N ALA A 115 -3.97 -6.93 -1.33
CA ALA A 115 -3.41 -5.63 -1.75
C ALA A 115 -4.27 -5.01 -2.88
N PHE A 116 -4.62 -5.80 -3.89
CA PHE A 116 -5.52 -5.36 -4.96
C PHE A 116 -6.89 -4.92 -4.43
N ALA A 117 -7.49 -5.70 -3.53
CA ALA A 117 -8.79 -5.35 -2.94
C ALA A 117 -8.72 -4.04 -2.14
N LEU A 118 -7.65 -3.82 -1.37
CA LEU A 118 -7.41 -2.56 -0.66
C LEU A 118 -7.23 -1.38 -1.63
N MET A 119 -6.41 -1.56 -2.68
CA MET A 119 -6.23 -0.52 -3.70
C MET A 119 -7.52 -0.22 -4.46
N PHE A 120 -8.36 -1.24 -4.72
CA PHE A 120 -9.67 -1.06 -5.32
C PHE A 120 -10.60 -0.21 -4.43
N VAL A 121 -10.62 -0.48 -3.13
CA VAL A 121 -11.43 0.29 -2.17
C VAL A 121 -10.94 1.74 -2.07
N LEU A 122 -9.62 1.95 -2.03
CA LEU A 122 -9.02 3.29 -1.97
C LEU A 122 -9.23 4.08 -3.26
N ALA A 123 -9.10 3.43 -4.42
CA ALA A 123 -9.25 4.10 -5.72
C ALA A 123 -10.71 4.33 -6.15
N GLY A 124 -11.67 3.64 -5.53
CA GLY A 124 -13.08 3.71 -5.84
C GLY A 124 -13.92 4.26 -4.68
N PRO A 125 -14.50 3.39 -3.81
CA PRO A 125 -15.45 3.84 -2.78
C PRO A 125 -14.91 4.85 -1.77
N LEU A 126 -13.60 4.86 -1.52
CA LEU A 126 -12.94 5.79 -0.60
C LEU A 126 -12.14 6.88 -1.32
N ALA A 127 -12.22 6.97 -2.64
CA ALA A 127 -11.53 8.01 -3.38
C ALA A 127 -12.11 9.40 -3.04
N GLU A 128 -11.24 10.33 -2.71
CA GLU A 128 -11.60 11.71 -2.40
C GLU A 128 -10.84 12.67 -3.31
N ARG A 129 -11.54 13.71 -3.74
CA ARG A 129 -10.89 14.85 -4.41
C ARG A 129 -10.00 15.58 -3.41
N GLY A 130 -8.82 15.96 -3.88
CA GLY A 130 -7.88 16.79 -3.13
C GLY A 130 -7.79 18.19 -3.72
N GLU A 131 -7.62 19.19 -2.86
CA GLU A 131 -7.30 20.56 -3.26
C GLU A 131 -5.99 20.97 -2.61
N LEU A 132 -5.00 21.35 -3.43
CA LEU A 132 -3.70 21.83 -2.95
C LEU A 132 -3.85 23.25 -2.43
N LEU A 133 -3.83 23.44 -1.11
CA LEU A 133 -3.77 24.76 -0.49
C LEU A 133 -2.36 25.32 -0.59
N LEU A 134 -2.22 26.51 -1.18
CA LEU A 134 -0.93 27.15 -1.39
C LEU A 134 -0.51 27.97 -0.16
N ALA A 135 0.66 27.64 0.39
CA ALA A 135 1.28 28.44 1.45
C ALA A 135 1.96 29.68 0.88
N ASP A 136 2.69 29.50 -0.23
CA ASP A 136 3.45 30.58 -0.85
C ASP A 136 3.57 30.35 -2.36
N VAL A 137 3.81 31.45 -3.11
CA VAL A 137 4.03 31.47 -4.56
C VAL A 137 5.31 32.24 -4.84
N GLN A 138 6.29 31.57 -5.43
CA GLN A 138 7.60 32.15 -5.70
C GLN A 138 7.53 33.29 -6.74
N PRO A 139 8.14 34.45 -6.46
CA PRO A 139 8.21 35.54 -7.44
C PRO A 139 8.88 35.10 -8.75
N GLY A 140 8.32 35.48 -9.89
CA GLY A 140 8.82 35.12 -11.22
C GLY A 140 8.61 33.66 -11.61
N SER A 141 7.88 32.89 -10.81
CA SER A 141 7.49 31.52 -11.16
C SER A 141 6.34 31.48 -12.17
N PRO A 142 6.10 30.34 -12.84
CA PRO A 142 4.92 30.16 -13.69
C PRO A 142 3.63 30.49 -12.95
N ALA A 143 3.49 30.06 -11.69
CA ALA A 143 2.33 30.36 -10.87
C ALA A 143 2.15 31.86 -10.62
N ALA A 144 3.23 32.58 -10.23
CA ALA A 144 3.21 34.02 -10.01
C ALA A 144 2.86 34.81 -11.27
N ASN A 145 3.47 34.43 -12.41
CA ASN A 145 3.23 35.08 -13.71
C ASN A 145 1.80 34.85 -14.22
N ALA A 146 1.17 33.74 -13.81
CA ALA A 146 -0.23 33.43 -14.10
C ALA A 146 -1.22 34.05 -13.09
N GLY A 147 -0.72 34.84 -12.12
CA GLY A 147 -1.55 35.53 -11.13
C GLY A 147 -2.16 34.59 -10.08
N ILE A 148 -1.50 33.47 -9.78
CA ILE A 148 -1.87 32.60 -8.66
C ILE A 148 -1.31 33.20 -7.38
N LEU A 149 -2.10 33.20 -6.31
CA LEU A 149 -1.78 33.88 -5.05
C LEU A 149 -1.67 32.86 -3.89
N PRO A 150 -0.89 33.17 -2.84
CA PRO A 150 -0.92 32.42 -1.59
C PRO A 150 -2.35 32.38 -1.01
N GLY A 151 -2.73 31.22 -0.41
CA GLY A 151 -4.06 30.98 0.12
C GLY A 151 -5.09 30.52 -0.92
N GLU A 152 -4.77 30.53 -2.21
CA GLU A 152 -5.59 29.89 -3.24
C GLU A 152 -5.38 28.36 -3.23
N ARG A 153 -6.28 27.64 -3.90
CA ARG A 153 -6.25 26.19 -3.99
C ARG A 153 -6.23 25.73 -5.44
N ILE A 154 -5.47 24.71 -5.75
CA ILE A 154 -5.48 24.05 -7.06
C ILE A 154 -6.24 22.74 -6.92
N SER A 155 -7.29 22.53 -7.73
CA SER A 155 -8.19 21.37 -7.64
C SER A 155 -8.03 20.37 -8.77
N SER A 156 -7.47 20.77 -9.94
CA SER A 156 -7.28 19.87 -11.07
C SER A 156 -6.10 20.27 -11.95
N LEU A 157 -5.58 19.29 -12.66
CA LEU A 157 -4.56 19.42 -13.70
C LEU A 157 -5.12 18.86 -15.02
N ASN A 158 -5.16 19.67 -16.09
CA ASN A 158 -5.68 19.30 -17.40
C ASN A 158 -7.11 18.70 -17.34
N GLY A 159 -7.96 19.27 -16.48
CA GLY A 159 -9.34 18.81 -16.25
C GLY A 159 -9.47 17.55 -15.38
N VAL A 160 -8.36 16.94 -14.97
CA VAL A 160 -8.37 15.78 -14.06
C VAL A 160 -8.28 16.26 -12.62
N PRO A 161 -9.30 16.02 -11.77
CA PRO A 161 -9.25 16.36 -10.36
C PRO A 161 -8.11 15.61 -9.64
N PHE A 162 -7.47 16.27 -8.69
CA PHE A 162 -6.50 15.58 -7.84
C PHE A 162 -7.19 14.55 -6.95
N ASP A 163 -6.56 13.39 -6.80
CA ASP A 163 -6.91 12.42 -5.78
C ASP A 163 -6.17 12.76 -4.49
N ARG A 164 -6.88 12.79 -3.36
CA ARG A 164 -6.28 13.08 -2.05
C ARG A 164 -5.23 12.05 -1.63
N PHE A 165 -5.37 10.81 -2.09
CA PHE A 165 -4.43 9.72 -1.78
C PHE A 165 -3.30 9.56 -2.81
N GLU A 166 -3.32 10.34 -3.90
CA GLU A 166 -2.21 10.48 -4.83
C GLU A 166 -1.38 11.72 -4.46
N THR A 167 -0.11 11.70 -4.83
CA THR A 167 0.73 12.89 -4.68
C THR A 167 0.52 13.79 -5.91
N PRO A 168 -0.27 14.88 -5.81
CA PRO A 168 -0.53 15.76 -6.97
C PRO A 168 0.74 16.32 -7.60
N LEU A 169 1.83 16.36 -6.82
CA LEU A 169 3.16 16.79 -7.27
C LEU A 169 3.75 15.87 -8.34
N VAL A 170 3.39 14.60 -8.38
CA VAL A 170 3.86 13.65 -9.41
C VAL A 170 3.34 14.08 -10.76
N GLY A 171 2.02 14.32 -10.90
CA GLY A 171 1.42 14.76 -12.15
C GLY A 171 1.96 16.10 -12.63
N LEU A 172 2.19 17.07 -11.73
CA LEU A 172 2.85 18.34 -12.09
C LEU A 172 4.28 18.13 -12.57
N ARG A 173 5.04 17.22 -11.95
CA ARG A 173 6.41 16.91 -12.35
C ARG A 173 6.50 16.17 -13.68
N GLU A 174 5.57 15.26 -13.95
CA GLU A 174 5.47 14.54 -15.23
C GLU A 174 5.12 15.48 -16.38
N ALA A 175 4.33 16.52 -16.11
CA ALA A 175 3.98 17.55 -17.06
C ALA A 175 5.06 18.67 -17.20
N ALA A 176 6.24 18.52 -16.58
CA ALA A 176 7.30 19.52 -16.63
C ALA A 176 7.66 19.92 -18.06
N GLY A 177 7.82 21.22 -18.30
CA GLY A 177 8.16 21.79 -19.61
C GLY A 177 7.00 21.84 -20.61
N THR A 178 5.79 21.45 -20.22
CA THR A 178 4.60 21.50 -21.09
C THR A 178 3.63 22.59 -20.66
N ASP A 179 2.71 22.93 -21.57
CA ASP A 179 1.55 23.78 -21.25
C ASP A 179 0.50 22.94 -20.55
N VAL A 180 0.00 23.46 -19.42
CA VAL A 180 -1.01 22.79 -18.62
C VAL A 180 -2.16 23.73 -18.29
N GLN A 181 -3.36 23.14 -18.11
CA GLN A 181 -4.53 23.84 -17.62
C GLN A 181 -4.74 23.49 -16.14
N LEU A 182 -4.77 24.49 -15.28
CA LEU A 182 -5.04 24.34 -13.85
C LEU A 182 -6.40 24.94 -13.52
N THR A 183 -7.21 24.23 -12.71
CA THR A 183 -8.37 24.84 -12.06
C THR A 183 -7.94 25.34 -10.70
N VAL A 184 -7.97 26.67 -10.55
CA VAL A 184 -7.59 27.37 -9.32
C VAL A 184 -8.83 27.93 -8.66
N LEU A 185 -8.97 27.69 -7.37
CA LEU A 185 -10.04 28.19 -6.51
C LEU A 185 -9.50 29.37 -5.70
N SER A 186 -10.14 30.52 -5.81
CA SER A 186 -9.83 31.67 -4.96
C SER A 186 -10.14 31.36 -3.48
N SER A 187 -9.72 32.22 -2.56
CA SER A 187 -10.08 32.14 -1.15
C SER A 187 -11.60 32.13 -0.91
N ALA A 188 -12.37 32.72 -1.82
CA ALA A 188 -13.84 32.69 -1.82
C ALA A 188 -14.42 31.44 -2.52
N SER A 189 -13.59 30.45 -2.87
CA SER A 189 -13.99 29.20 -3.55
C SER A 189 -14.58 29.41 -4.95
N VAL A 190 -14.25 30.53 -5.62
CA VAL A 190 -14.65 30.77 -7.00
C VAL A 190 -13.62 30.13 -7.92
N PRO A 191 -14.01 29.15 -8.79
CA PRO A 191 -13.10 28.49 -9.69
C PRO A 191 -12.74 29.39 -10.88
N ARG A 192 -11.48 29.30 -11.32
CA ARG A 192 -10.98 29.88 -12.57
C ARG A 192 -10.01 28.90 -13.24
N GLU A 193 -10.03 28.88 -14.55
CA GLU A 193 -9.10 28.08 -15.34
C GLU A 193 -7.92 28.94 -15.75
N ILE A 194 -6.74 28.42 -15.58
CA ILE A 194 -5.47 29.09 -15.90
C ILE A 194 -4.65 28.14 -16.76
N THR A 195 -4.27 28.60 -17.96
CA THR A 195 -3.32 27.90 -18.79
C THR A 195 -1.94 28.54 -18.62
N LEU A 196 -0.95 27.74 -18.29
CA LEU A 196 0.43 28.19 -18.13
C LEU A 196 1.41 27.09 -18.54
N ARG A 197 2.65 27.50 -18.88
CA ARG A 197 3.74 26.56 -19.12
C ARG A 197 4.49 26.28 -17.82
N LEU A 198 4.65 25.01 -17.49
CA LEU A 198 5.49 24.58 -16.37
C LEU A 198 6.98 24.71 -16.74
N ARG A 199 7.83 24.98 -15.76
CA ARG A 199 9.28 24.88 -15.92
C ARG A 199 9.67 23.44 -16.24
N THR A 200 10.75 23.27 -17.01
CA THR A 200 11.41 21.97 -17.06
C THR A 200 12.03 21.62 -15.71
N ILE A 201 12.41 20.37 -15.50
CA ILE A 201 13.07 19.96 -14.24
C ILE A 201 14.39 20.72 -14.04
N GLU A 202 15.10 21.01 -15.14
CA GLU A 202 16.36 21.77 -15.12
C GLU A 202 16.12 23.25 -14.75
N GLU A 203 15.13 23.89 -15.38
CA GLU A 203 14.74 25.28 -15.08
C GLU A 203 14.22 25.46 -13.66
N ALA A 204 13.58 24.42 -13.10
CA ALA A 204 13.08 24.44 -11.74
C ALA A 204 14.19 24.47 -10.68
N ALA A 205 15.40 23.98 -11.01
CA ALA A 205 16.57 23.98 -10.12
C ALA A 205 16.27 23.51 -8.68
N GLY A 206 15.38 22.53 -8.52
CA GLY A 206 14.94 22.02 -7.23
C GLY A 206 13.81 22.78 -6.53
N GLN A 207 13.34 23.89 -7.10
CA GLN A 207 12.28 24.75 -6.51
C GLN A 207 10.85 24.37 -6.93
N GLY A 208 10.68 23.28 -7.66
CA GLY A 208 9.38 22.85 -8.19
C GLY A 208 9.02 23.51 -9.53
N VAL A 209 8.35 22.72 -10.39
CA VAL A 209 8.04 23.10 -11.79
C VAL A 209 7.01 24.22 -11.89
N LEU A 210 6.13 24.37 -10.92
CA LEU A 210 5.12 25.42 -10.85
C LEU A 210 5.57 26.63 -10.00
N GLY A 211 6.51 26.40 -9.06
CA GLY A 211 7.04 27.43 -8.15
C GLY A 211 6.07 27.79 -7.03
N ILE A 212 5.50 26.79 -6.39
CA ILE A 212 4.58 26.92 -5.25
C ILE A 212 5.11 26.17 -4.03
N SER A 213 4.72 26.63 -2.85
CA SER A 213 4.82 25.88 -1.60
C SER A 213 3.41 25.47 -1.16
N ILE A 214 3.26 24.21 -0.76
CA ILE A 214 1.97 23.63 -0.35
C ILE A 214 1.86 23.69 1.16
N ALA A 215 0.74 24.25 1.66
CA ALA A 215 0.40 24.25 3.08
C ALA A 215 -0.25 22.92 3.48
N ASP A 216 -1.21 22.45 2.69
CA ASP A 216 -1.99 21.25 2.98
C ASP A 216 -2.66 20.70 1.71
N LEU A 217 -3.13 19.46 1.78
CA LEU A 217 -4.00 18.82 0.79
C LEU A 217 -5.38 18.60 1.41
N LEU A 218 -6.29 19.52 1.11
CA LEU A 218 -7.61 19.55 1.69
C LEU A 218 -8.56 18.56 1.01
N PRO A 219 -9.45 17.89 1.75
CA PRO A 219 -10.50 17.06 1.16
C PRO A 219 -11.57 17.94 0.48
N ALA A 220 -11.98 17.55 -0.72
CA ALA A 220 -12.95 18.28 -1.53
C ALA A 220 -14.15 17.42 -1.96
N GLY A 221 -14.43 16.36 -1.21
CA GLY A 221 -15.56 15.45 -1.41
C GLY A 221 -15.23 14.22 -2.26
N PRO A 222 -16.22 13.35 -2.51
CA PRO A 222 -16.01 12.08 -3.19
C PRO A 222 -15.45 12.27 -4.62
N LEU A 223 -14.53 11.39 -5.01
CA LEU A 223 -14.02 11.32 -6.37
C LEU A 223 -14.66 10.13 -7.08
N GLU A 224 -15.65 10.40 -7.90
CA GLU A 224 -16.32 9.36 -8.68
C GLU A 224 -15.47 8.96 -9.89
N ARG A 225 -15.31 7.65 -10.08
CA ARG A 225 -14.59 7.05 -11.20
C ARG A 225 -15.39 5.90 -11.81
N PRO A 226 -15.33 5.69 -13.14
CA PRO A 226 -15.82 4.47 -13.76
C PRO A 226 -15.15 3.23 -13.13
N VAL A 227 -15.90 2.15 -12.96
CA VAL A 227 -15.38 0.91 -12.35
C VAL A 227 -14.16 0.37 -13.11
N THR A 228 -14.13 0.54 -14.43
CA THR A 228 -13.00 0.16 -15.28
C THR A 228 -11.71 0.87 -14.90
N ASP A 229 -11.79 2.17 -14.59
CA ASP A 229 -10.64 2.96 -14.15
C ASP A 229 -10.21 2.59 -12.75
N VAL A 230 -11.16 2.30 -11.85
CA VAL A 230 -10.86 1.80 -10.51
C VAL A 230 -10.10 0.48 -10.56
N VAL A 231 -10.56 -0.48 -11.39
CA VAL A 231 -9.89 -1.78 -11.57
C VAL A 231 -8.47 -1.60 -12.12
N ARG A 232 -8.33 -0.77 -13.19
CA ARG A 232 -7.04 -0.50 -13.81
C ARG A 232 -6.07 0.12 -12.79
N LEU A 233 -6.49 1.17 -12.11
CA LEU A 233 -5.68 1.90 -11.14
C LEU A 233 -5.29 1.01 -9.95
N ALA A 234 -6.21 0.19 -9.46
CA ALA A 234 -5.93 -0.77 -8.40
C ALA A 234 -4.88 -1.80 -8.82
N ALA A 235 -4.95 -2.30 -10.07
CA ALA A 235 -3.97 -3.24 -10.59
C ALA A 235 -2.59 -2.58 -10.76
N GLU A 236 -2.53 -1.39 -11.37
CA GLU A 236 -1.30 -0.62 -11.55
C GLU A 236 -0.61 -0.36 -10.20
N ARG A 237 -1.31 0.17 -9.22
CA ARG A 237 -0.76 0.45 -7.88
C ARG A 237 -0.31 -0.80 -7.13
N THR A 238 -1.03 -1.91 -7.28
CA THR A 238 -0.64 -3.19 -6.68
C THR A 238 0.67 -3.70 -7.27
N LEU A 239 0.83 -3.61 -8.60
CA LEU A 239 2.05 -4.01 -9.28
C LEU A 239 3.23 -3.09 -8.96
N GLU A 240 3.01 -1.78 -8.91
CA GLU A 240 4.02 -0.79 -8.52
C GLU A 240 4.52 -1.02 -7.09
N ALA A 241 3.59 -1.22 -6.14
CA ALA A 241 3.96 -1.52 -4.76
C ALA A 241 4.76 -2.83 -4.66
N GLY A 242 4.36 -3.87 -5.40
CA GLY A 242 5.10 -5.13 -5.49
C GLY A 242 6.50 -4.95 -6.09
N GLY A 243 6.60 -4.17 -7.17
CA GLY A 243 7.86 -3.83 -7.82
C GLY A 243 8.81 -3.03 -6.91
N ALA A 244 8.27 -2.07 -6.16
CA ALA A 244 9.04 -1.26 -5.20
C ALA A 244 9.62 -2.13 -4.07
N ILE A 245 8.86 -3.11 -3.57
CA ILE A 245 9.35 -4.06 -2.55
C ILE A 245 10.50 -4.91 -3.12
N ILE A 246 10.32 -5.47 -4.32
CA ILE A 246 11.36 -6.28 -4.97
C ILE A 246 12.61 -5.45 -5.24
N GLY A 247 12.45 -4.21 -5.76
CA GLY A 247 13.54 -3.28 -6.00
C GLY A 247 14.29 -2.92 -4.73
N GLY A 248 13.58 -2.57 -3.66
CA GLY A 248 14.19 -2.26 -2.37
C GLY A 248 14.96 -3.44 -1.75
N LEU A 249 14.44 -4.66 -1.90
CA LEU A 249 15.17 -5.87 -1.49
C LEU A 249 16.43 -6.08 -2.35
N ALA A 250 16.33 -5.92 -3.67
CA ALA A 250 17.50 -6.04 -4.56
C ALA A 250 18.59 -5.02 -4.22
N ASP A 251 18.22 -3.78 -3.92
CA ASP A 251 19.14 -2.73 -3.51
C ASP A 251 19.80 -3.06 -2.16
N LEU A 252 19.07 -3.60 -1.19
CA LEU A 252 19.60 -4.03 0.09
C LEU A 252 20.70 -5.09 -0.07
N PHE A 253 20.52 -6.06 -0.98
CA PHE A 253 21.51 -7.10 -1.26
C PHE A 253 22.64 -6.64 -2.19
N SER A 254 22.45 -5.60 -2.99
CA SER A 254 23.46 -5.07 -3.92
C SER A 254 24.33 -3.95 -3.32
N ALA A 255 23.85 -3.25 -2.28
CA ALA A 255 24.54 -2.13 -1.64
C ALA A 255 25.98 -2.46 -1.17
N PRO A 256 26.28 -3.61 -0.52
CA PRO A 256 27.64 -3.92 -0.06
C PRO A 256 28.63 -4.16 -1.20
N PHE A 257 28.19 -4.41 -2.44
CA PHE A 257 29.05 -4.67 -3.59
C PHE A 257 29.31 -3.43 -4.47
N ARG A 258 28.64 -2.30 -4.22
CA ARG A 258 28.83 -1.04 -4.97
C ARG A 258 29.85 -0.09 -4.35
N SER A 259 30.34 -0.37 -3.14
CA SER A 259 31.30 0.45 -2.37
C SER A 259 32.73 -0.12 -2.34
N ALA A 260 33.08 -1.07 -3.24
CA ALA A 260 34.43 -1.63 -3.39
C ALA A 260 35.09 -1.14 -4.68
#